data_5d36200d0044d33545c74572b5c5155c
#
_entry.id   5d36200d0044d33545c74572b5c5155c
#
_cell.length_a   1.000
_cell.length_b   1.000
_cell.length_c   1.000
_cell.angle_alpha   90.00
_cell.angle_beta   90.00
_cell.angle_gamma   90.00
#
_symmetry.space_group_name_H-M   'P 1'
#
loop_
_entity.id
_entity.type
_entity.pdbx_description
1 polymer ?
#
loop_
_entity_poly.entity_id
_entity_poly.type
_entity_poly.pdbx_seq_one_letter_code
_entity_poly.pdbx_strand_id
1 'polypeptide(L)'
;VDADSDQATMNNYVYDLINQDVDAIILAPMDCTAVTEALQACADAGIPVINVDTAVDRTDLVVSVIASDNHGAGVQCAEDMMAKLEKGSKIYIMNQPSGSACVQREEGFRETVGDYFEIIGTSDTSGDTATTLPVAEDAITADKDLAGFFCINDMGALGCVQACAAADRDDIVIYGVDGNPDFM
;
A
#
# COMPACT_ATOMS: atom_id res chain seq x y z
N VAL A 1 16.53 -2.50 -12.61
CA VAL A 1 16.35 -3.85 -12.05
C VAL A 1 15.03 -3.90 -11.31
N ASP A 2 14.36 -5.02 -11.37
CA ASP A 2 13.11 -5.30 -10.69
C ASP A 2 13.34 -6.39 -9.65
N ALA A 3 12.93 -6.14 -8.42
CA ALA A 3 13.11 -7.06 -7.30
C ALA A 3 11.91 -7.99 -7.07
N ASP A 4 10.90 -7.95 -7.95
CA ASP A 4 9.70 -8.78 -7.90
C ASP A 4 9.03 -8.75 -6.51
N SER A 5 8.87 -7.53 -5.96
CA SER A 5 8.31 -7.27 -4.63
C SER A 5 9.05 -7.92 -3.45
N ASP A 6 10.34 -8.27 -3.62
CA ASP A 6 11.17 -8.82 -2.56
C ASP A 6 12.23 -7.80 -2.07
N GLN A 7 12.09 -7.32 -0.83
CA GLN A 7 12.99 -6.31 -0.27
C GLN A 7 14.43 -6.79 -0.10
N ALA A 8 14.65 -8.07 0.20
CA ALA A 8 16.00 -8.61 0.35
C ALA A 8 16.72 -8.67 -1.01
N THR A 9 15.99 -9.06 -2.05
CA THR A 9 16.49 -9.02 -3.45
C THR A 9 16.81 -7.58 -3.86
N MET A 10 15.97 -6.60 -3.52
CA MET A 10 16.22 -5.19 -3.79
C MET A 10 17.51 -4.71 -3.12
N ASN A 11 17.72 -5.01 -1.84
CA ASN A 11 18.94 -4.65 -1.13
C ASN A 11 20.18 -5.26 -1.80
N ASN A 12 20.10 -6.51 -2.26
CA ASN A 12 21.21 -7.15 -3.01
C ASN A 12 21.49 -6.39 -4.32
N TYR A 13 20.48 -5.97 -5.05
CA TYR A 13 20.69 -5.16 -6.26
C TYR A 13 21.33 -3.80 -5.96
N VAL A 14 21.01 -3.18 -4.82
CA VAL A 14 21.69 -1.94 -4.41
C VAL A 14 23.20 -2.21 -4.19
N TYR A 15 23.57 -3.30 -3.50
CA TYR A 15 24.97 -3.68 -3.31
C TYR A 15 25.67 -4.01 -4.64
N ASP A 16 24.98 -4.66 -5.56
CA ASP A 16 25.53 -4.93 -6.90
C ASP A 16 25.76 -3.63 -7.69
N LEU A 17 24.86 -2.64 -7.60
CA LEU A 17 25.03 -1.34 -8.23
C LEU A 17 26.20 -0.55 -7.62
N ILE A 18 26.39 -0.63 -6.30
CA ILE A 18 27.56 -0.05 -5.62
C ILE A 18 28.85 -0.66 -6.18
N ASN A 19 28.91 -1.99 -6.33
CA ASN A 19 30.06 -2.69 -6.89
C ASN A 19 30.33 -2.35 -8.37
N GLN A 20 29.31 -1.89 -9.11
CA GLN A 20 29.43 -1.43 -10.48
C GLN A 20 29.86 0.04 -10.60
N ASP A 21 30.04 0.73 -9.48
CA ASP A 21 30.45 2.13 -9.40
C ASP A 21 29.54 3.07 -10.24
N VAL A 22 28.22 2.94 -10.04
CA VAL A 22 27.23 3.75 -10.76
C VAL A 22 27.25 5.19 -10.23
N ASP A 23 26.89 6.16 -11.09
CA ASP A 23 26.89 7.59 -10.74
C ASP A 23 25.76 8.00 -9.78
N ALA A 24 24.64 7.28 -9.79
CA ALA A 24 23.48 7.52 -8.93
C ALA A 24 22.53 6.31 -8.93
N ILE A 25 21.68 6.21 -7.90
CA ILE A 25 20.61 5.19 -7.81
C ILE A 25 19.27 5.89 -7.66
N ILE A 26 18.27 5.46 -8.45
CA ILE A 26 16.85 5.77 -8.23
C ILE A 26 16.24 4.55 -7.56
N LEU A 27 15.64 4.73 -6.37
CA LEU A 27 15.19 3.66 -5.51
C LEU A 27 13.72 3.83 -5.13
N ALA A 28 12.92 2.79 -5.39
CA ALA A 28 11.54 2.64 -4.90
C ALA A 28 11.49 1.43 -3.95
N PRO A 29 11.65 1.62 -2.62
CA PRO A 29 11.71 0.51 -1.68
C PRO A 29 10.32 -0.05 -1.39
N MET A 30 10.27 -1.35 -1.07
CA MET A 30 9.06 -2.02 -0.59
C MET A 30 8.83 -1.78 0.91
N ASP A 31 9.92 -1.69 1.67
CA ASP A 31 9.94 -1.50 3.11
C ASP A 31 10.84 -0.32 3.45
N CYS A 32 10.25 0.72 4.08
CA CYS A 32 10.92 1.99 4.37
C CYS A 32 12.04 1.86 5.41
N THR A 33 11.99 0.84 6.27
CA THR A 33 12.97 0.57 7.33
C THR A 33 14.04 -0.42 6.87
N ALA A 34 13.63 -1.54 6.25
CA ALA A 34 14.54 -2.63 5.88
C ALA A 34 15.56 -2.24 4.79
N VAL A 35 15.38 -1.13 4.10
CA VAL A 35 16.32 -0.58 3.11
C VAL A 35 17.48 0.20 3.74
N THR A 36 17.42 0.50 5.04
CA THR A 36 18.33 1.42 5.74
C THR A 36 19.81 1.05 5.59
N GLU A 37 20.16 -0.23 5.71
CA GLU A 37 21.57 -0.68 5.59
C GLU A 37 22.10 -0.48 4.16
N ALA A 38 21.27 -0.74 3.15
CA ALA A 38 21.63 -0.51 1.75
C ALA A 38 21.85 0.98 1.44
N LEU A 39 20.99 1.86 2.01
CA LEU A 39 21.15 3.31 1.90
C LEU A 39 22.45 3.80 2.56
N GLN A 40 22.78 3.26 3.74
CA GLN A 40 24.04 3.60 4.40
C GLN A 40 25.25 3.19 3.55
N ALA A 41 25.19 2.00 2.93
CA ALA A 41 26.26 1.55 2.04
C ALA A 41 26.42 2.47 0.81
N CYS A 42 25.31 2.98 0.24
CA CYS A 42 25.38 3.99 -0.83
C CYS A 42 26.07 5.28 -0.36
N ALA A 43 25.69 5.76 0.83
CA ALA A 43 26.29 6.97 1.41
C ALA A 43 27.79 6.78 1.68
N ASP A 44 28.20 5.64 2.22
CA ASP A 44 29.61 5.30 2.47
C ASP A 44 30.42 5.19 1.16
N ALA A 45 29.78 4.74 0.09
CA ALA A 45 30.39 4.68 -1.26
C ALA A 45 30.34 6.04 -2.00
N GLY A 46 29.65 7.05 -1.45
CA GLY A 46 29.50 8.36 -2.09
C GLY A 46 28.53 8.36 -3.29
N ILE A 47 27.67 7.35 -3.41
CA ILE A 47 26.69 7.23 -4.48
C ILE A 47 25.36 7.89 -4.04
N PRO A 48 24.91 8.97 -4.70
CA PRO A 48 23.68 9.65 -4.36
C PRO A 48 22.46 8.77 -4.69
N VAL A 49 21.48 8.74 -3.77
CA VAL A 49 20.20 8.03 -3.95
C VAL A 49 19.07 9.03 -4.08
N ILE A 50 18.23 8.85 -5.11
CA ILE A 50 16.96 9.54 -5.28
C ILE A 50 15.86 8.52 -4.90
N ASN A 51 15.17 8.80 -3.81
CA ASN A 51 14.06 7.95 -3.37
C ASN A 51 12.78 8.36 -4.10
N VAL A 52 12.05 7.38 -4.62
CA VAL A 52 10.77 7.58 -5.30
C VAL A 52 9.69 6.69 -4.70
N ASP A 53 8.44 7.13 -4.77
CA ASP A 53 7.24 6.45 -4.29
C ASP A 53 7.19 6.27 -2.76
N THR A 54 7.58 5.13 -2.22
CA THR A 54 7.59 4.86 -0.79
C THR A 54 8.76 5.59 -0.13
N ALA A 55 8.47 6.59 0.70
CA ALA A 55 9.50 7.34 1.42
C ALA A 55 10.23 6.47 2.44
N VAL A 56 11.58 6.55 2.43
CA VAL A 56 12.43 5.84 3.39
C VAL A 56 12.44 6.54 4.76
N ASP A 57 12.66 5.80 5.85
CA ASP A 57 12.75 6.37 7.20
C ASP A 57 13.99 7.27 7.35
N ARG A 58 15.09 6.88 6.71
CA ARG A 58 16.36 7.60 6.75
C ARG A 58 16.47 8.57 5.57
N THR A 59 15.63 9.60 5.56
CA THR A 59 15.66 10.67 4.54
C THR A 59 16.95 11.47 4.52
N ASP A 60 17.73 11.43 5.60
CA ASP A 60 19.07 12.01 5.67
C ASP A 60 20.12 11.29 4.80
N LEU A 61 19.84 10.05 4.36
CA LEU A 61 20.71 9.25 3.49
C LEU A 61 20.37 9.37 2.00
N VAL A 62 19.34 10.14 1.64
CA VAL A 62 18.93 10.34 0.25
C VAL A 62 18.98 11.81 -0.13
N VAL A 63 19.24 12.10 -1.40
CA VAL A 63 19.34 13.49 -1.88
C VAL A 63 17.99 14.12 -2.17
N SER A 64 16.97 13.29 -2.42
CA SER A 64 15.59 13.74 -2.67
C SER A 64 14.61 12.59 -2.44
N VAL A 65 13.40 12.95 -2.00
CA VAL A 65 12.23 12.06 -1.95
C VAL A 65 11.17 12.63 -2.88
N ILE A 66 10.65 11.82 -3.80
CA ILE A 66 9.60 12.17 -4.76
C ILE A 66 8.47 11.16 -4.60
N ALA A 67 7.35 11.60 -4.05
CA ALA A 67 6.19 10.75 -3.79
C ALA A 67 4.90 11.43 -4.23
N SER A 68 3.85 10.63 -4.44
CA SER A 68 2.49 11.13 -4.61
C SER A 68 1.93 11.67 -3.29
N ASP A 69 0.86 12.45 -3.35
CA ASP A 69 0.08 12.81 -2.17
C ASP A 69 -0.76 11.61 -1.69
N ASN A 70 -0.09 10.70 -1.01
CA ASN A 70 -0.70 9.45 -0.55
C ASN A 70 -1.77 9.68 0.52
N HIS A 71 -1.57 10.66 1.41
CA HIS A 71 -2.60 11.04 2.38
C HIS A 71 -3.85 11.56 1.67
N GLY A 72 -3.68 12.48 0.71
CA GLY A 72 -4.78 13.00 -0.11
C GLY A 72 -5.52 11.92 -0.91
N ALA A 73 -4.80 10.87 -1.38
CA ALA A 73 -5.45 9.73 -2.04
C ALA A 73 -6.38 8.96 -1.08
N GLY A 74 -5.95 8.74 0.17
CA GLY A 74 -6.79 8.17 1.21
C GLY A 74 -8.03 9.01 1.53
N VAL A 75 -7.86 10.33 1.63
CA VAL A 75 -8.96 11.28 1.81
C VAL A 75 -10.00 11.17 0.68
N GLN A 76 -9.56 11.15 -0.58
CA GLN A 76 -10.45 11.03 -1.72
C GLN A 76 -11.25 9.72 -1.73
N CYS A 77 -10.60 8.60 -1.42
CA CYS A 77 -11.29 7.31 -1.28
C CYS A 77 -12.35 7.35 -0.18
N ALA A 78 -12.04 7.96 0.97
CA ALA A 78 -12.96 8.10 2.08
C ALA A 78 -14.17 8.95 1.72
N GLU A 79 -13.97 10.12 1.13
CA GLU A 79 -15.04 11.03 0.73
C GLU A 79 -15.98 10.37 -0.28
N ASP A 80 -15.46 9.68 -1.29
CA ASP A 80 -16.28 9.01 -2.29
C ASP A 80 -17.01 7.77 -1.72
N MET A 81 -16.37 7.01 -0.82
CA MET A 81 -17.02 5.90 -0.12
C MET A 81 -18.16 6.38 0.79
N MET A 82 -17.97 7.50 1.51
CA MET A 82 -19.01 8.13 2.34
C MET A 82 -20.18 8.65 1.50
N ALA A 83 -19.96 9.01 0.26
CA ALA A 83 -21.03 9.40 -0.67
C ALA A 83 -21.87 8.22 -1.18
N LYS A 84 -21.33 6.99 -1.14
CA LYS A 84 -21.98 5.76 -1.62
C LYS A 84 -22.59 4.90 -0.52
N LEU A 85 -22.02 4.92 0.69
CA LEU A 85 -22.44 4.10 1.81
C LEU A 85 -23.03 4.97 2.93
N GLU A 86 -24.01 4.43 3.64
CA GLU A 86 -24.67 5.12 4.75
C GLU A 86 -23.78 5.17 6.01
N LYS A 87 -24.02 6.16 6.87
CA LYS A 87 -23.36 6.22 8.18
C LYS A 87 -23.69 4.98 9.01
N GLY A 88 -22.65 4.39 9.60
CA GLY A 88 -22.72 3.14 10.36
C GLY A 88 -22.53 1.88 9.51
N SER A 89 -22.34 2.03 8.19
CA SER A 89 -21.97 0.88 7.36
C SER A 89 -20.66 0.25 7.83
N LYS A 90 -20.60 -1.08 7.77
CA LYS A 90 -19.43 -1.86 8.16
C LYS A 90 -18.43 -1.95 7.02
N ILE A 91 -17.19 -1.64 7.29
CA ILE A 91 -16.11 -1.71 6.31
C ILE A 91 -14.91 -2.45 6.86
N TYR A 92 -14.08 -2.97 5.98
CA TYR A 92 -12.82 -3.64 6.30
C TYR A 92 -11.65 -2.97 5.56
N ILE A 93 -10.48 -2.88 6.21
CA ILE A 93 -9.29 -2.26 5.62
C ILE A 93 -8.25 -3.34 5.33
N MET A 94 -7.75 -3.38 4.09
CA MET A 94 -6.61 -4.18 3.66
C MET A 94 -5.40 -3.27 3.55
N ASN A 95 -4.40 -3.46 4.43
CA ASN A 95 -3.27 -2.55 4.51
C ASN A 95 -1.91 -3.22 4.25
N GLN A 96 -0.86 -2.39 4.28
CA GLN A 96 0.55 -2.77 4.20
C GLN A 96 1.37 -1.80 5.06
N PRO A 97 1.57 -2.10 6.34
CA PRO A 97 2.22 -1.18 7.27
C PRO A 97 3.73 -0.99 7.04
N SER A 98 4.38 -1.87 6.25
CA SER A 98 5.79 -1.75 5.88
C SER A 98 6.09 -0.63 4.87
N GLY A 99 5.09 -0.16 4.12
CA GLY A 99 5.22 0.90 3.13
C GLY A 99 4.68 2.23 3.63
N SER A 100 5.51 3.27 3.73
CA SER A 100 5.10 4.61 4.21
C SER A 100 3.99 5.23 3.35
N ALA A 101 3.98 5.01 2.04
CA ALA A 101 2.91 5.43 1.14
C ALA A 101 1.56 4.81 1.54
N CYS A 102 1.56 3.51 1.86
CA CYS A 102 0.38 2.77 2.28
C CYS A 102 -0.14 3.22 3.64
N VAL A 103 0.76 3.48 4.58
CA VAL A 103 0.41 4.06 5.90
C VAL A 103 -0.26 5.42 5.74
N GLN A 104 0.28 6.30 4.90
CA GLN A 104 -0.32 7.62 4.64
C GLN A 104 -1.70 7.53 3.99
N ARG A 105 -1.93 6.58 3.07
CA ARG A 105 -3.25 6.33 2.46
C ARG A 105 -4.26 5.89 3.53
N GLU A 106 -3.88 4.97 4.41
CA GLU A 106 -4.73 4.53 5.52
C GLU A 106 -5.01 5.66 6.52
N GLU A 107 -4.01 6.47 6.89
CA GLU A 107 -4.17 7.62 7.77
C GLU A 107 -5.16 8.63 7.19
N GLY A 108 -5.00 9.05 5.93
CA GLY A 108 -5.90 9.97 5.25
C GLY A 108 -7.34 9.44 5.19
N PHE A 109 -7.51 8.13 4.93
CA PHE A 109 -8.81 7.48 4.95
C PHE A 109 -9.44 7.51 6.35
N ARG A 110 -8.72 7.04 7.39
CA ARG A 110 -9.24 6.97 8.77
C ARG A 110 -9.57 8.32 9.36
N GLU A 111 -8.70 9.31 9.14
CA GLU A 111 -8.93 10.68 9.62
C GLU A 111 -10.20 11.28 9.01
N THR A 112 -10.46 11.01 7.72
CA THR A 112 -11.61 11.53 7.00
C THR A 112 -12.90 10.83 7.41
N VAL A 113 -12.92 9.50 7.50
CA VAL A 113 -14.13 8.78 7.88
C VAL A 113 -14.49 8.97 9.36
N GLY A 114 -13.50 9.17 10.24
CA GLY A 114 -13.73 9.34 11.68
C GLY A 114 -14.62 8.24 12.26
N ASP A 115 -15.82 8.63 12.74
CA ASP A 115 -16.86 7.74 13.25
C ASP A 115 -17.99 7.46 12.24
N TYR A 116 -17.79 7.80 10.96
CA TYR A 116 -18.83 7.62 9.95
C TYR A 116 -19.09 6.14 9.65
N PHE A 117 -18.05 5.33 9.53
CA PHE A 117 -18.13 3.89 9.32
C PHE A 117 -17.78 3.10 10.58
N GLU A 118 -18.32 1.88 10.69
CA GLU A 118 -17.83 0.86 11.61
C GLU A 118 -16.71 0.08 10.92
N ILE A 119 -15.45 0.35 11.30
CA ILE A 119 -14.30 -0.42 10.80
C ILE A 119 -14.23 -1.71 11.60
N ILE A 120 -14.75 -2.82 11.02
CA ILE A 120 -14.84 -4.12 11.69
C ILE A 120 -13.53 -4.90 11.73
N GLY A 121 -12.55 -4.49 10.94
CA GLY A 121 -11.22 -5.10 10.94
C GLY A 121 -10.23 -4.39 10.04
N THR A 122 -8.96 -4.71 10.27
CA THR A 122 -7.83 -4.28 9.45
C THR A 122 -6.82 -5.42 9.38
N SER A 123 -6.35 -5.76 8.20
CA SER A 123 -5.34 -6.80 8.02
C SER A 123 -4.19 -6.34 7.14
N ASP A 124 -2.99 -6.69 7.56
CA ASP A 124 -1.81 -6.61 6.70
C ASP A 124 -1.90 -7.72 5.66
N THR A 125 -2.06 -7.33 4.41
CA THR A 125 -2.09 -8.23 3.26
C THR A 125 -0.92 -7.99 2.32
N SER A 126 0.08 -7.21 2.79
CA SER A 126 1.26 -6.81 2.01
C SER A 126 0.91 -6.16 0.66
N GLY A 127 -0.32 -5.63 0.53
CA GLY A 127 -0.84 -5.07 -0.72
C GLY A 127 -0.87 -6.05 -1.90
N ASP A 128 -0.92 -7.36 -1.64
CA ASP A 128 -0.84 -8.43 -2.64
C ASP A 128 -2.18 -9.14 -2.82
N THR A 129 -2.53 -9.49 -4.07
CA THR A 129 -3.81 -10.13 -4.41
C THR A 129 -4.00 -11.50 -3.76
N ALA A 130 -2.95 -12.34 -3.79
CA ALA A 130 -3.04 -13.71 -3.29
C ALA A 130 -3.16 -13.77 -1.76
N THR A 131 -2.52 -12.82 -1.06
CA THR A 131 -2.64 -12.66 0.40
C THR A 131 -3.96 -12.02 0.80
N THR A 132 -4.48 -11.10 -0.01
CA THR A 132 -5.76 -10.41 0.29
C THR A 132 -6.97 -11.32 0.09
N LEU A 133 -6.97 -12.16 -0.95
CA LEU A 133 -8.11 -13.01 -1.30
C LEU A 133 -8.65 -13.81 -0.10
N PRO A 134 -7.88 -14.65 0.61
CA PRO A 134 -8.40 -15.43 1.72
C PRO A 134 -8.89 -14.56 2.89
N VAL A 135 -8.24 -13.42 3.15
CA VAL A 135 -8.67 -12.49 4.21
C VAL A 135 -10.02 -11.86 3.87
N ALA A 136 -10.24 -11.50 2.61
CA ALA A 136 -11.51 -10.96 2.15
C ALA A 136 -12.63 -12.01 2.20
N GLU A 137 -12.37 -13.27 1.83
CA GLU A 137 -13.31 -14.38 1.96
C GLU A 137 -13.73 -14.60 3.43
N ASP A 138 -12.76 -14.56 4.34
CA ASP A 138 -13.01 -14.68 5.77
C ASP A 138 -13.85 -13.50 6.30
N ALA A 139 -13.55 -12.27 5.90
CA ALA A 139 -14.29 -11.08 6.31
C ALA A 139 -15.77 -11.13 5.82
N ILE A 140 -16.00 -11.51 4.55
CA ILE A 140 -17.34 -11.65 3.97
C ILE A 140 -18.14 -12.75 4.68
N THR A 141 -17.45 -13.84 5.06
CA THR A 141 -18.10 -14.96 5.76
C THR A 141 -18.44 -14.62 7.19
N ALA A 142 -17.56 -13.89 7.88
CA ALA A 142 -17.71 -13.53 9.28
C ALA A 142 -18.81 -12.49 9.51
N ASP A 143 -18.99 -11.54 8.58
CA ASP A 143 -20.01 -10.49 8.71
C ASP A 143 -20.79 -10.31 7.40
N LYS A 144 -22.08 -10.70 7.44
CA LYS A 144 -22.96 -10.60 6.27
C LYS A 144 -23.41 -9.16 5.96
N ASP A 145 -23.22 -8.23 6.91
CA ASP A 145 -23.56 -6.82 6.77
C ASP A 145 -22.33 -5.98 6.31
N LEU A 146 -21.21 -6.65 6.00
CA LEU A 146 -20.04 -5.98 5.42
C LEU A 146 -20.44 -5.29 4.12
N ALA A 147 -20.21 -3.97 4.05
CA ALA A 147 -20.65 -3.12 2.95
C ALA A 147 -19.48 -2.57 2.10
N GLY A 148 -18.24 -2.60 2.60
CA GLY A 148 -17.14 -2.07 1.83
C GLY A 148 -15.75 -2.56 2.26
N PHE A 149 -14.83 -2.54 1.29
CA PHE A 149 -13.41 -2.70 1.49
C PHE A 149 -12.66 -1.42 1.08
N PHE A 150 -11.78 -0.94 1.94
CA PHE A 150 -10.74 0.00 1.56
C PHE A 150 -9.41 -0.75 1.48
N CYS A 151 -8.81 -0.76 0.29
CA CYS A 151 -7.51 -1.35 0.04
C CYS A 151 -6.51 -0.24 -0.28
N ILE A 152 -5.34 -0.29 0.33
CA ILE A 152 -4.33 0.76 0.15
C ILE A 152 -3.75 0.81 -1.26
N ASN A 153 -3.95 -0.25 -2.06
CA ASN A 153 -3.55 -0.34 -3.46
C ASN A 153 -4.50 -1.23 -4.27
N ASP A 154 -4.35 -1.22 -5.60
CA ASP A 154 -5.17 -1.96 -6.53
C ASP A 154 -4.95 -3.47 -6.47
N MET A 155 -3.73 -3.93 -6.19
CA MET A 155 -3.44 -5.36 -6.10
C MET A 155 -4.18 -6.00 -4.93
N GLY A 156 -4.25 -5.32 -3.78
CA GLY A 156 -5.11 -5.73 -2.67
C GLY A 156 -6.59 -5.68 -3.05
N ALA A 157 -7.03 -4.61 -3.74
CA ALA A 157 -8.42 -4.48 -4.18
C ALA A 157 -8.85 -5.60 -5.13
N LEU A 158 -7.97 -6.07 -6.04
CA LEU A 158 -8.24 -7.23 -6.89
C LEU A 158 -8.53 -8.51 -6.09
N GLY A 159 -7.84 -8.73 -4.97
CA GLY A 159 -8.14 -9.84 -4.06
C GLY A 159 -9.55 -9.75 -3.48
N CYS A 160 -9.98 -8.55 -3.06
CA CYS A 160 -11.34 -8.31 -2.60
C CYS A 160 -12.38 -8.52 -3.71
N VAL A 161 -12.11 -8.06 -4.93
CA VAL A 161 -12.99 -8.27 -6.10
C VAL A 161 -13.19 -9.76 -6.35
N GLN A 162 -12.13 -10.57 -6.34
CA GLN A 162 -12.20 -12.01 -6.53
C GLN A 162 -13.00 -12.70 -5.42
N ALA A 163 -12.80 -12.30 -4.16
CA ALA A 163 -13.55 -12.83 -3.01
C ALA A 163 -15.05 -12.51 -3.11
N CYS A 164 -15.39 -11.25 -3.45
CA CYS A 164 -16.77 -10.82 -3.64
C CYS A 164 -17.46 -11.58 -4.79
N ALA A 165 -16.77 -11.76 -5.91
CA ALA A 165 -17.29 -12.53 -7.04
C ALA A 165 -17.53 -14.00 -6.67
N ALA A 166 -16.63 -14.63 -5.91
CA ALA A 166 -16.79 -16.00 -5.45
C ALA A 166 -17.96 -16.18 -4.44
N ALA A 167 -18.26 -15.13 -3.68
CA ALA A 167 -19.33 -15.10 -2.68
C ALA A 167 -20.68 -14.57 -3.21
N ASP A 168 -20.76 -14.19 -4.48
CA ASP A 168 -21.94 -13.56 -5.12
C ASP A 168 -22.37 -12.27 -4.37
N ARG A 169 -21.38 -11.45 -3.96
CA ARG A 169 -21.53 -10.22 -3.20
C ARG A 169 -21.13 -9.00 -4.05
N ASP A 170 -21.94 -8.69 -5.05
CA ASP A 170 -21.81 -7.53 -5.93
C ASP A 170 -22.26 -6.20 -5.29
N ASP A 171 -22.84 -6.30 -4.10
CA ASP A 171 -23.28 -5.19 -3.26
C ASP A 171 -22.14 -4.51 -2.48
N ILE A 172 -20.98 -5.15 -2.32
CA ILE A 172 -19.86 -4.62 -1.56
C ILE A 172 -19.06 -3.61 -2.39
N VAL A 173 -18.88 -2.41 -1.86
CA VAL A 173 -18.11 -1.35 -2.50
C VAL A 173 -16.62 -1.54 -2.22
N ILE A 174 -15.78 -1.51 -3.26
CA ILE A 174 -14.33 -1.72 -3.13
C ILE A 174 -13.58 -0.50 -3.66
N TYR A 175 -12.63 -0.01 -2.86
CA TYR A 175 -11.71 1.07 -3.23
C TYR A 175 -10.28 0.57 -3.21
N GLY A 176 -9.52 0.95 -4.23
CA GLY A 176 -8.07 0.79 -4.34
C GLY A 176 -7.43 2.11 -4.79
N VAL A 177 -6.11 2.15 -4.75
CA VAL A 177 -5.30 3.28 -5.23
C VAL A 177 -4.33 2.73 -6.26
N ASP A 178 -3.91 3.53 -7.22
CA ASP A 178 -2.89 3.40 -8.27
C ASP A 178 -3.46 3.45 -9.70
N GLY A 179 -4.68 3.00 -9.97
CA GLY A 179 -5.33 3.04 -11.29
C GLY A 179 -4.86 1.93 -12.23
N ASN A 180 -4.62 0.74 -11.71
CA ASN A 180 -4.27 -0.43 -12.51
C ASN A 180 -5.44 -0.80 -13.44
N PRO A 181 -5.21 -0.98 -14.75
CA PRO A 181 -6.27 -1.34 -15.70
C PRO A 181 -7.05 -2.61 -15.35
N ASP A 182 -6.44 -3.56 -14.67
CA ASP A 182 -7.09 -4.82 -14.28
C ASP A 182 -8.10 -4.63 -13.12
N PHE A 183 -8.01 -3.51 -12.40
CA PHE A 183 -8.94 -3.15 -11.33
C PHE A 183 -10.05 -2.20 -11.84
N MET A 184 -9.75 -1.32 -12.80
CA MET A 184 -10.69 -0.35 -13.37
C MET A 184 -11.64 -1.00 -14.36
#